data_8a313d9c5d81f7411899c20efe807730
#
_entry.id   8a313d9c5d81f7411899c20efe807730
#
_cell.length_a   1.000
_cell.length_b   1.000
_cell.length_c   1.000
_cell.angle_alpha   90.00
_cell.angle_beta   90.00
_cell.angle_gamma   90.00
#
_symmetry.space_group_name_H-M   'P 1'
#
loop_
_entity.id
_entity.type
_entity.pdbx_description
1 polymer ?
#
loop_
_entity_poly.entity_id
_entity_poly.type
_entity_poly.pdbx_seq_one_letter_code
_entity_poly.pdbx_strand_id
1 'polypeptide(L)'
;MSMLPMLLEAGGGERLDIISLILNASPVVKGVMGLLIGMSVASWFVIGSKSLYLANASSRSMKFQDMFWKMGRLDDIWRATEKAPPSPVAEVFRAGYTELAKLQRRRQEQSSDPSAGSEDLLGDIESIERALTRARTTAITEMESRVPLLGTTASAGPFIGLFGTVWGIMNSFRNIGAKGAANLATVAPGIAEALVATAIGLMAAIPAVMAYNYFSRRIRVIASEMETFSSDFLNIVRRRFF
;
A
#
# COMPACT_ATOMS: atom_id res chain seq x y z
N MET A 1 36.22 28.91 46.50
CA MET A 1 35.17 29.69 45.85
C MET A 1 35.44 29.74 44.36
N SER A 2 34.47 29.24 43.56
CA SER A 2 34.23 29.34 42.12
C SER A 2 35.23 28.63 41.18
N MET A 3 35.09 27.31 41.08
CA MET A 3 35.57 26.52 39.95
C MET A 3 34.44 26.19 38.92
N LEU A 4 33.25 26.76 39.11
CA LEU A 4 32.04 26.47 38.33
C LEU A 4 31.92 27.19 37.00
N PRO A 5 32.53 28.37 36.73
CA PRO A 5 32.42 29.00 35.42
C PRO A 5 33.33 28.37 34.35
N MET A 6 34.40 27.68 34.73
CA MET A 6 35.37 27.09 33.77
C MET A 6 34.87 25.80 33.10
N LEU A 7 33.80 25.17 33.59
CA LEU A 7 33.20 23.98 33.00
C LEU A 7 32.09 24.32 31.98
N LEU A 8 31.64 25.55 31.91
CA LEU A 8 30.61 26.00 30.97
C LEU A 8 31.19 26.55 29.66
N GLU A 9 32.46 26.86 29.59
CA GLU A 9 33.14 27.36 28.37
C GLU A 9 33.79 26.26 27.51
N ALA A 10 33.89 25.03 27.98
CA ALA A 10 34.44 23.89 27.23
C ALA A 10 33.45 23.24 26.24
N GLY A 11 32.29 23.87 25.98
CA GLY A 11 31.23 23.36 25.08
C GLY A 11 31.15 24.05 23.73
N GLY A 12 32.14 24.86 23.36
CA GLY A 12 32.22 25.56 22.04
C GLY A 12 32.80 24.69 20.92
N GLY A 13 32.67 23.35 20.96
CA GLY A 13 32.88 22.53 19.79
C GLY A 13 31.78 22.83 18.80
N GLU A 14 32.12 23.24 17.56
CA GLU A 14 31.20 23.39 16.45
C GLU A 14 30.24 22.20 16.46
N ARG A 15 29.03 22.43 16.92
CA ARG A 15 27.96 21.45 16.76
C ARG A 15 27.84 21.26 15.25
N LEU A 16 28.20 20.07 14.77
CA LEU A 16 27.97 19.69 13.37
C LEU A 16 26.44 19.82 13.17
N ASP A 17 26.02 21.00 12.77
CA ASP A 17 24.61 21.28 12.56
C ASP A 17 24.19 20.47 11.32
N ILE A 18 23.34 19.48 11.51
CA ILE A 18 22.89 18.58 10.43
C ILE A 18 22.40 19.39 9.22
N ILE A 19 21.80 20.54 9.49
CA ILE A 19 21.33 21.45 8.43
C ILE A 19 22.53 22.05 7.66
N SER A 20 23.59 22.45 8.33
CA SER A 20 24.79 23.00 7.69
C SER A 20 25.53 21.91 6.87
N LEU A 21 25.55 20.67 7.36
CA LEU A 21 26.08 19.52 6.63
C LEU A 21 25.30 19.29 5.33
N ILE A 22 23.95 19.31 5.38
CA ILE A 22 23.11 19.15 4.19
C ILE A 22 23.31 20.31 3.20
N LEU A 23 23.40 21.55 3.69
CA LEU A 23 23.57 22.73 2.83
C LEU A 23 24.95 22.78 2.15
N ASN A 24 25.99 22.23 2.75
CA ASN A 24 27.36 22.22 2.23
C ASN A 24 27.69 20.94 1.45
N ALA A 25 26.80 19.93 1.46
CA ALA A 25 26.99 18.66 0.76
C ALA A 25 27.24 18.84 -0.75
N SER A 26 27.94 17.89 -1.36
CA SER A 26 28.15 17.87 -2.80
C SER A 26 26.83 17.82 -3.57
N PRO A 27 26.72 18.38 -4.78
CA PRO A 27 25.49 18.39 -5.57
C PRO A 27 24.85 17.00 -5.75
N VAL A 28 25.67 15.96 -5.90
CA VAL A 28 25.19 14.57 -6.04
C VAL A 28 24.59 14.07 -4.74
N VAL A 29 25.25 14.28 -3.60
CA VAL A 29 24.73 13.89 -2.27
C VAL A 29 23.44 14.64 -1.95
N LYS A 30 23.35 15.94 -2.29
CA LYS A 30 22.10 16.71 -2.18
C LYS A 30 20.96 16.10 -3.02
N GLY A 31 21.25 15.70 -4.26
CA GLY A 31 20.30 15.02 -5.13
C GLY A 31 19.80 13.70 -4.53
N VAL A 32 20.71 12.90 -3.97
CA VAL A 32 20.40 11.64 -3.28
C VAL A 32 19.50 11.90 -2.07
N MET A 33 19.86 12.85 -1.21
CA MET A 33 19.05 13.19 -0.03
C MET A 33 17.67 13.73 -0.43
N GLY A 34 17.60 14.59 -1.44
CA GLY A 34 16.33 15.12 -1.97
C GLY A 34 15.41 14.03 -2.50
N LEU A 35 15.96 13.05 -3.24
CA LEU A 35 15.23 11.87 -3.71
C LEU A 35 14.69 11.04 -2.54
N LEU A 36 15.53 10.74 -1.56
CA LEU A 36 15.14 9.95 -0.37
C LEU A 36 14.06 10.65 0.46
N ILE A 37 14.15 11.97 0.64
CA ILE A 37 13.12 12.77 1.32
C ILE A 37 11.82 12.72 0.53
N GLY A 38 11.87 12.87 -0.80
CA GLY A 38 10.70 12.75 -1.66
C GLY A 38 10.02 11.37 -1.56
N MET A 39 10.82 10.29 -1.58
CA MET A 39 10.33 8.92 -1.38
C MET A 39 9.72 8.74 0.02
N SER A 40 10.31 9.33 1.06
CA SER A 40 9.79 9.29 2.42
C SER A 40 8.43 9.99 2.53
N VAL A 41 8.32 11.21 2.02
CA VAL A 41 7.05 11.97 2.01
C VAL A 41 5.96 11.21 1.25
N ALA A 42 6.27 10.68 0.06
CA ALA A 42 5.35 9.87 -0.73
C ALA A 42 4.90 8.61 0.04
N SER A 43 5.82 7.95 0.75
CA SER A 43 5.51 6.77 1.57
C SER A 43 4.56 7.12 2.71
N TRP A 44 4.79 8.21 3.44
CA TRP A 44 3.89 8.65 4.51
C TRP A 44 2.49 9.03 3.99
N PHE A 45 2.41 9.64 2.81
CA PHE A 45 1.12 9.90 2.16
C PHE A 45 0.37 8.60 1.85
N VAL A 46 1.06 7.58 1.29
CA VAL A 46 0.46 6.27 1.01
C VAL A 46 0.04 5.58 2.31
N ILE A 47 0.89 5.60 3.34
CA ILE A 47 0.59 5.02 4.65
C ILE A 47 -0.70 5.59 5.22
N GLY A 48 -0.83 6.91 5.27
CA GLY A 48 -2.01 7.58 5.80
C GLY A 48 -3.28 7.26 5.00
N SER A 49 -3.23 7.43 3.68
CA SER A 49 -4.38 7.18 2.80
C SER A 49 -4.83 5.73 2.80
N LYS A 50 -3.90 4.77 2.73
CA LYS A 50 -4.22 3.33 2.71
C LYS A 50 -4.66 2.79 4.07
N SER A 51 -4.13 3.31 5.16
CA SER A 51 -4.58 2.93 6.50
C SER A 51 -6.07 3.23 6.69
N LEU A 52 -6.51 4.44 6.34
CA LEU A 52 -7.92 4.83 6.41
C LEU A 52 -8.79 4.02 5.44
N TYR A 53 -8.33 3.84 4.20
CA TYR A 53 -9.06 3.10 3.18
C TYR A 53 -9.31 1.64 3.60
N LEU A 54 -8.25 0.90 3.99
CA LEU A 54 -8.37 -0.51 4.35
C LEU A 54 -9.11 -0.73 5.68
N ALA A 55 -8.99 0.17 6.64
CA ALA A 55 -9.77 0.12 7.88
C ALA A 55 -11.27 0.25 7.58
N ASN A 56 -11.64 1.23 6.74
CA ASN A 56 -13.03 1.43 6.31
C ASN A 56 -13.54 0.24 5.47
N ALA A 57 -12.74 -0.24 4.52
CA ALA A 57 -13.10 -1.38 3.67
C ALA A 57 -13.43 -2.62 4.50
N SER A 58 -12.58 -2.97 5.47
CA SER A 58 -12.80 -4.11 6.35
C SER A 58 -14.01 -3.94 7.26
N SER A 59 -14.16 -2.78 7.91
CA SER A 59 -15.29 -2.52 8.80
C SER A 59 -16.63 -2.59 8.05
N ARG A 60 -16.68 -2.02 6.85
CA ARG A 60 -17.88 -2.04 6.00
C ARG A 60 -18.18 -3.45 5.48
N SER A 61 -17.14 -4.23 5.11
CA SER A 61 -17.31 -5.62 4.68
C SER A 61 -17.90 -6.50 5.79
N MET A 62 -17.42 -6.38 7.02
CA MET A 62 -18.00 -7.09 8.17
C MET A 62 -19.46 -6.73 8.38
N LYS A 63 -19.80 -5.43 8.37
CA LYS A 63 -21.19 -4.98 8.52
C LYS A 63 -22.10 -5.52 7.41
N PHE A 64 -21.59 -5.56 6.18
CA PHE A 64 -22.33 -6.13 5.06
C PHE A 64 -22.55 -7.64 5.23
N GLN A 65 -21.52 -8.39 5.63
CA GLN A 65 -21.66 -9.83 5.89
C GLN A 65 -22.68 -10.12 7.00
N ASP A 66 -22.63 -9.39 8.10
CA ASP A 66 -23.60 -9.51 9.19
C ASP A 66 -25.04 -9.25 8.70
N MET A 67 -25.22 -8.24 7.85
CA MET A 67 -26.51 -7.93 7.24
C MET A 67 -26.96 -9.04 6.29
N PHE A 68 -26.05 -9.54 5.44
CA PHE A 68 -26.30 -10.61 4.48
C PHE A 68 -26.85 -11.88 5.15
N TRP A 69 -26.22 -12.31 6.23
CA TRP A 69 -26.65 -13.51 6.96
C TRP A 69 -27.94 -13.34 7.75
N LYS A 70 -28.32 -12.12 8.12
CA LYS A 70 -29.57 -11.82 8.80
C LYS A 70 -30.76 -11.72 7.87
N MET A 71 -30.57 -11.25 6.65
CA MET A 71 -31.63 -10.90 5.69
C MET A 71 -32.01 -12.07 4.80
N GLY A 72 -32.18 -13.18 4.94
CA GLY A 72 -32.61 -14.37 4.18
C GLY A 72 -33.01 -14.22 2.69
N ARG A 73 -33.36 -13.04 2.17
CA ARG A 73 -33.80 -12.80 0.78
C ARG A 73 -32.80 -11.92 0.03
N LEU A 74 -32.35 -12.37 -1.14
CA LEU A 74 -31.34 -11.66 -1.95
C LEU A 74 -31.83 -10.29 -2.45
N ASP A 75 -33.13 -10.16 -2.76
CA ASP A 75 -33.74 -8.89 -3.21
C ASP A 75 -33.70 -7.81 -2.14
N ASP A 76 -33.94 -8.18 -0.89
CA ASP A 76 -33.92 -7.24 0.24
C ASP A 76 -32.48 -6.81 0.54
N ILE A 77 -31.51 -7.73 0.40
CA ILE A 77 -30.09 -7.44 0.52
C ILE A 77 -29.65 -6.47 -0.60
N TRP A 78 -30.10 -6.70 -1.83
CA TRP A 78 -29.80 -5.80 -2.95
C TRP A 78 -30.27 -4.37 -2.66
N ARG A 79 -31.53 -4.19 -2.26
CA ARG A 79 -32.06 -2.87 -1.89
C ARG A 79 -31.31 -2.22 -0.73
N ALA A 80 -30.84 -3.01 0.23
CA ALA A 80 -30.05 -2.52 1.33
C ALA A 80 -28.65 -2.06 0.88
N THR A 81 -28.03 -2.74 -0.10
CA THR A 81 -26.71 -2.34 -0.66
C THR A 81 -26.75 -1.03 -1.43
N GLU A 82 -27.91 -0.66 -2.03
CA GLU A 82 -28.03 0.62 -2.72
C GLU A 82 -27.86 1.83 -1.78
N LYS A 83 -28.25 1.65 -0.51
CA LYS A 83 -28.17 2.69 0.52
C LYS A 83 -26.92 2.60 1.39
N ALA A 84 -26.23 1.48 1.34
CA ALA A 84 -25.04 1.23 2.16
C ALA A 84 -23.77 1.79 1.51
N PRO A 85 -22.78 2.26 2.30
CA PRO A 85 -21.50 2.66 1.74
C PRO A 85 -20.79 1.47 1.09
N PRO A 86 -20.11 1.68 -0.05
CA PRO A 86 -19.46 0.61 -0.80
C PRO A 86 -18.41 -0.11 0.04
N SER A 87 -18.35 -1.44 -0.11
CA SER A 87 -17.33 -2.29 0.49
C SER A 87 -16.92 -3.40 -0.47
N PRO A 88 -15.70 -3.94 -0.38
CA PRO A 88 -15.22 -4.98 -1.29
C PRO A 88 -16.18 -6.17 -1.40
N VAL A 89 -16.68 -6.70 -0.29
CA VAL A 89 -17.61 -7.83 -0.30
C VAL A 89 -18.98 -7.46 -0.88
N ALA A 90 -19.48 -6.24 -0.62
CA ALA A 90 -20.74 -5.77 -1.19
C ALA A 90 -20.65 -5.61 -2.72
N GLU A 91 -19.50 -5.17 -3.26
CA GLU A 91 -19.29 -5.08 -4.71
C GLU A 91 -19.26 -6.46 -5.37
N VAL A 92 -18.64 -7.44 -4.73
CA VAL A 92 -18.69 -8.85 -5.19
C VAL A 92 -20.12 -9.36 -5.20
N PHE A 93 -20.91 -9.12 -4.13
CA PHE A 93 -22.34 -9.46 -4.09
C PHE A 93 -23.10 -8.80 -5.24
N ARG A 94 -22.91 -7.49 -5.45
CA ARG A 94 -23.58 -6.74 -6.51
C ARG A 94 -23.32 -7.34 -7.89
N ALA A 95 -22.08 -7.71 -8.17
CA ALA A 95 -21.70 -8.32 -9.44
C ALA A 95 -22.40 -9.68 -9.65
N GLY A 96 -22.39 -10.54 -8.63
CA GLY A 96 -23.05 -11.85 -8.69
C GLY A 96 -24.56 -11.75 -8.80
N TYR A 97 -25.19 -10.86 -8.00
CA TYR A 97 -26.64 -10.65 -8.05
C TYR A 97 -27.09 -10.06 -9.38
N THR A 98 -26.34 -9.11 -9.95
CA THR A 98 -26.65 -8.52 -11.27
C THR A 98 -26.66 -9.60 -12.36
N GLU A 99 -25.69 -10.51 -12.33
CA GLU A 99 -25.62 -11.59 -13.31
C GLU A 99 -26.76 -12.60 -13.09
N LEU A 100 -27.05 -12.97 -11.84
CA LEU A 100 -28.20 -13.82 -11.52
C LEU A 100 -29.53 -13.22 -12.03
N ALA A 101 -29.75 -11.92 -11.82
CA ALA A 101 -30.97 -11.24 -12.28
C ALA A 101 -31.08 -11.22 -13.81
N LYS A 102 -29.98 -11.08 -14.54
CA LYS A 102 -29.96 -11.18 -16.00
C LYS A 102 -30.35 -12.57 -16.49
N LEU A 103 -29.79 -13.61 -15.86
CA LEU A 103 -30.08 -15.00 -16.20
C LEU A 103 -31.55 -15.33 -15.94
N GLN A 104 -32.11 -14.88 -14.83
CA GLN A 104 -33.53 -15.06 -14.51
C GLN A 104 -34.44 -14.39 -15.55
N ARG A 105 -34.12 -13.17 -15.98
CA ARG A 105 -34.88 -12.47 -17.04
C ARG A 105 -34.84 -13.26 -18.36
N ARG A 106 -33.66 -13.72 -18.79
CA ARG A 106 -33.51 -14.55 -20.00
C ARG A 106 -34.36 -15.80 -19.92
N ARG A 107 -34.38 -16.51 -18.80
CA ARG A 107 -35.23 -17.70 -18.62
C ARG A 107 -36.71 -17.39 -18.68
N GLN A 108 -37.15 -16.27 -18.12
CA GLN A 108 -38.53 -15.83 -18.21
C GLN A 108 -38.94 -15.53 -19.68
N GLU A 109 -38.08 -14.91 -20.43
CA GLU A 109 -38.28 -14.61 -21.85
C GLU A 109 -38.33 -15.91 -22.69
N GLN A 110 -37.44 -16.87 -22.44
CA GLN A 110 -37.36 -18.16 -23.11
C GLN A 110 -38.49 -19.12 -22.75
N SER A 111 -39.00 -19.06 -21.53
CA SER A 111 -40.15 -19.87 -21.08
C SER A 111 -41.43 -19.55 -21.89
N SER A 112 -41.42 -18.49 -22.69
CA SER A 112 -42.49 -18.11 -23.59
C SER A 112 -42.37 -18.77 -24.97
N ASP A 113 -41.26 -19.50 -25.26
CA ASP A 113 -41.02 -20.22 -26.52
C ASP A 113 -40.79 -21.72 -26.27
N PRO A 114 -41.78 -22.62 -26.60
CA PRO A 114 -41.67 -24.05 -26.32
C PRO A 114 -40.55 -24.78 -27.08
N SER A 115 -39.90 -24.12 -28.04
CA SER A 115 -38.80 -24.69 -28.85
C SER A 115 -37.40 -24.45 -28.29
N ALA A 116 -37.26 -23.67 -27.22
CA ALA A 116 -35.99 -23.40 -26.57
C ALA A 116 -35.57 -24.62 -25.73
N GLY A 117 -34.58 -25.39 -26.20
CA GLY A 117 -34.09 -26.63 -25.59
C GLY A 117 -33.52 -26.45 -24.18
N SER A 118 -33.32 -27.57 -23.51
CA SER A 118 -32.80 -27.67 -22.14
C SER A 118 -31.53 -26.85 -21.95
N GLU A 119 -31.66 -25.82 -21.15
CA GLU A 119 -30.65 -24.83 -20.90
C GLU A 119 -29.41 -25.39 -20.19
N ASP A 120 -28.29 -24.83 -20.55
CA ASP A 120 -27.00 -25.12 -19.96
C ASP A 120 -26.92 -24.48 -18.54
N LEU A 121 -27.54 -25.17 -17.55
CA LEU A 121 -27.50 -24.77 -16.14
C LEU A 121 -26.07 -24.60 -15.62
N LEU A 122 -25.12 -25.37 -16.15
CA LEU A 122 -23.71 -25.27 -15.80
C LEU A 122 -23.11 -23.98 -16.35
N GLY A 123 -23.45 -23.56 -17.57
CA GLY A 123 -23.00 -22.32 -18.16
C GLY A 123 -23.52 -21.08 -17.44
N ASP A 124 -24.74 -21.16 -16.91
CA ASP A 124 -25.34 -20.09 -16.10
C ASP A 124 -24.58 -19.90 -14.77
N ILE A 125 -24.30 -20.98 -14.06
CA ILE A 125 -23.54 -20.93 -12.80
C ILE A 125 -22.12 -20.43 -13.05
N GLU A 126 -21.47 -20.92 -14.11
CA GLU A 126 -20.14 -20.46 -14.51
C GLU A 126 -20.11 -18.94 -14.86
N SER A 127 -21.19 -18.43 -15.45
CA SER A 127 -21.31 -16.99 -15.76
C SER A 127 -21.35 -16.14 -14.49
N ILE A 128 -22.07 -16.59 -13.45
CA ILE A 128 -22.11 -15.94 -12.15
C ILE A 128 -20.71 -16.02 -11.48
N GLU A 129 -20.07 -17.19 -11.50
CA GLU A 129 -18.74 -17.39 -10.94
C GLU A 129 -17.70 -16.47 -11.60
N ARG A 130 -17.74 -16.33 -12.92
CA ARG A 130 -16.90 -15.38 -13.67
C ARG A 130 -17.16 -13.93 -13.27
N ALA A 131 -18.42 -13.55 -13.02
CA ALA A 131 -18.76 -12.21 -12.56
C ALA A 131 -18.22 -11.91 -11.17
N LEU A 132 -18.36 -12.85 -10.22
CA LEU A 132 -17.80 -12.76 -8.87
C LEU A 132 -16.27 -12.66 -8.90
N THR A 133 -15.62 -13.51 -9.70
CA THR A 133 -14.15 -13.52 -9.85
C THR A 133 -13.64 -12.19 -10.43
N ARG A 134 -14.29 -11.64 -11.44
CA ARG A 134 -13.92 -10.33 -11.99
C ARG A 134 -14.06 -9.22 -10.94
N ALA A 135 -15.17 -9.18 -10.22
CA ALA A 135 -15.39 -8.17 -9.18
C ALA A 135 -14.33 -8.27 -8.07
N ARG A 136 -14.01 -9.49 -7.63
CA ARG A 136 -12.95 -9.76 -6.65
C ARG A 136 -11.59 -9.27 -7.14
N THR A 137 -11.20 -9.63 -8.36
CA THR A 137 -9.91 -9.22 -8.94
C THR A 137 -9.81 -7.70 -9.04
N THR A 138 -10.87 -7.04 -9.48
CA THR A 138 -10.92 -5.57 -9.56
C THR A 138 -10.74 -4.94 -8.18
N ALA A 139 -11.46 -5.44 -7.16
CA ALA A 139 -11.34 -4.93 -5.80
C ALA A 139 -9.93 -5.14 -5.21
N ILE A 140 -9.29 -6.29 -5.47
CA ILE A 140 -7.92 -6.57 -5.03
C ILE A 140 -6.95 -5.59 -5.69
N THR A 141 -7.04 -5.40 -7.02
CA THR A 141 -6.18 -4.47 -7.78
C THR A 141 -6.30 -3.03 -7.25
N GLU A 142 -7.52 -2.60 -6.90
CA GLU A 142 -7.75 -1.28 -6.30
C GLU A 142 -7.12 -1.17 -4.90
N MET A 143 -7.27 -2.20 -4.08
CA MET A 143 -6.64 -2.24 -2.76
C MET A 143 -5.12 -2.24 -2.84
N GLU A 144 -4.52 -2.93 -3.80
CA GLU A 144 -3.07 -2.99 -4.02
C GLU A 144 -2.49 -1.72 -4.65
N SER A 145 -3.33 -0.88 -5.26
CA SER A 145 -2.87 0.37 -5.88
C SER A 145 -2.02 1.20 -4.92
N ARG A 146 -0.89 1.76 -5.38
CA ARG A 146 0.09 2.55 -4.63
C ARG A 146 0.89 1.78 -3.55
N VAL A 147 0.49 0.57 -3.15
CA VAL A 147 1.27 -0.26 -2.20
C VAL A 147 2.66 -0.62 -2.75
N PRO A 148 2.85 -0.89 -4.06
CA PRO A 148 4.16 -1.13 -4.63
C PRO A 148 5.19 -0.01 -4.40
N LEU A 149 4.74 1.25 -4.29
CA LEU A 149 5.63 2.37 -3.96
C LEU A 149 6.33 2.17 -2.61
N LEU A 150 5.62 1.65 -1.60
CA LEU A 150 6.20 1.32 -0.30
C LEU A 150 7.24 0.21 -0.42
N GLY A 151 6.96 -0.82 -1.23
CA GLY A 151 7.91 -1.89 -1.52
C GLY A 151 9.18 -1.37 -2.20
N THR A 152 9.04 -0.47 -3.16
CA THR A 152 10.17 0.18 -3.84
C THR A 152 10.98 1.03 -2.87
N THR A 153 10.34 1.86 -2.05
CA THR A 153 11.05 2.67 -1.04
C THR A 153 11.78 1.79 -0.03
N ALA A 154 11.13 0.71 0.43
CA ALA A 154 11.69 -0.24 1.38
C ALA A 154 12.96 -0.93 0.85
N SER A 155 12.95 -1.33 -0.42
CA SER A 155 14.06 -2.05 -1.05
C SER A 155 15.14 -1.12 -1.59
N ALA A 156 14.79 -0.02 -2.26
CA ALA A 156 15.73 0.87 -2.90
C ALA A 156 16.33 1.93 -1.94
N GLY A 157 15.58 2.38 -0.95
CA GLY A 157 15.99 3.45 -0.04
C GLY A 157 17.37 3.25 0.60
N PRO A 158 17.65 2.08 1.21
CA PRO A 158 18.96 1.81 1.81
C PRO A 158 20.10 1.83 0.80
N PHE A 159 19.89 1.32 -0.41
CA PHE A 159 20.91 1.30 -1.46
C PHE A 159 21.18 2.69 -2.04
N ILE A 160 20.14 3.51 -2.18
CA ILE A 160 20.28 4.91 -2.60
C ILE A 160 21.06 5.69 -1.52
N GLY A 161 20.77 5.46 -0.25
CA GLY A 161 21.54 6.03 0.85
C GLY A 161 23.01 5.59 0.86
N LEU A 162 23.26 4.29 0.66
CA LEU A 162 24.61 3.73 0.55
C LEU A 162 25.37 4.34 -0.65
N PHE A 163 24.70 4.51 -1.80
CA PHE A 163 25.29 5.21 -2.93
C PHE A 163 25.75 6.63 -2.54
N GLY A 164 24.92 7.36 -1.77
CA GLY A 164 25.29 8.67 -1.24
C GLY A 164 26.55 8.63 -0.37
N THR A 165 26.68 7.58 0.47
CA THR A 165 27.87 7.38 1.31
C THR A 165 29.13 7.11 0.48
N VAL A 166 29.06 6.20 -0.47
CA VAL A 166 30.20 5.88 -1.34
C VAL A 166 30.63 7.11 -2.12
N TRP A 167 29.70 7.87 -2.67
CA TRP A 167 29.99 9.09 -3.41
C TRP A 167 30.62 10.17 -2.54
N GLY A 168 30.12 10.42 -1.34
CA GLY A 168 30.64 11.43 -0.44
C GLY A 168 32.03 11.10 0.05
N ILE A 169 32.30 9.83 0.41
CA ILE A 169 33.64 9.36 0.79
C ILE A 169 34.62 9.50 -0.38
N MET A 170 34.23 9.08 -1.57
CA MET A 170 35.05 9.23 -2.78
C MET A 170 35.43 10.70 -3.02
N ASN A 171 34.46 11.62 -2.89
CA ASN A 171 34.70 13.04 -3.05
C ASN A 171 35.63 13.60 -1.97
N SER A 172 35.56 13.12 -0.73
CA SER A 172 36.46 13.49 0.35
C SER A 172 37.90 13.08 0.05
N PHE A 173 38.13 11.88 -0.45
CA PHE A 173 39.48 11.43 -0.89
C PHE A 173 40.02 12.21 -2.09
N ARG A 174 39.16 12.58 -3.05
CA ARG A 174 39.58 13.46 -4.17
C ARG A 174 40.06 14.82 -3.66
N ASN A 175 39.42 15.36 -2.65
CA ASN A 175 39.84 16.65 -2.06
C ASN A 175 41.19 16.56 -1.34
N ILE A 176 41.52 15.43 -0.72
CA ILE A 176 42.90 15.18 -0.17
C ILE A 176 43.91 15.20 -1.29
N GLY A 177 43.67 14.44 -2.36
CA GLY A 177 44.59 14.37 -3.50
C GLY A 177 44.87 15.74 -4.15
N ALA A 178 43.81 16.59 -4.24
CA ALA A 178 43.92 17.93 -4.80
C ALA A 178 44.69 18.92 -3.90
N LYS A 179 44.60 18.78 -2.57
CA LYS A 179 45.23 19.70 -1.60
C LYS A 179 46.64 19.25 -1.13
N GLY A 180 47.06 18.03 -1.45
CA GLY A 180 48.34 17.48 -1.10
C GLY A 180 48.62 17.25 0.40
N ALA A 181 47.62 17.47 1.26
CA ALA A 181 47.75 17.32 2.70
C ALA A 181 46.58 16.49 3.26
N ALA A 182 46.89 15.34 3.86
CA ALA A 182 45.92 14.50 4.59
C ALA A 182 45.67 15.10 5.97
N ASN A 183 44.71 16.00 6.10
CA ASN A 183 44.26 16.51 7.36
C ASN A 183 42.82 16.00 7.66
N LEU A 184 42.62 15.39 8.82
CA LEU A 184 41.32 14.87 9.24
C LEU A 184 40.24 15.96 9.22
N ALA A 185 40.55 17.20 9.58
CA ALA A 185 39.64 18.34 9.52
C ALA A 185 39.12 18.62 8.09
N THR A 186 39.86 18.24 7.06
CA THR A 186 39.43 18.44 5.65
C THR A 186 38.44 17.37 5.18
N VAL A 187 38.49 16.16 5.75
CA VAL A 187 37.65 15.02 5.27
C VAL A 187 36.47 14.73 6.17
N ALA A 188 36.55 15.04 7.47
CA ALA A 188 35.52 14.76 8.42
C ALA A 188 34.13 15.31 8.02
N PRO A 189 33.97 16.55 7.49
CA PRO A 189 32.67 17.04 7.05
C PRO A 189 32.08 16.21 5.92
N GLY A 190 32.86 15.86 4.87
CA GLY A 190 32.34 15.09 3.75
C GLY A 190 32.00 13.64 4.11
N ILE A 191 32.70 13.03 5.08
CA ILE A 191 32.32 11.72 5.62
C ILE A 191 31.03 11.83 6.43
N ALA A 192 30.88 12.87 7.25
CA ALA A 192 29.68 13.11 8.02
C ALA A 192 28.44 13.31 7.13
N GLU A 193 28.56 14.12 6.08
CA GLU A 193 27.51 14.32 5.05
C GLU A 193 27.10 12.99 4.39
N ALA A 194 28.07 12.16 4.07
CA ALA A 194 27.87 10.86 3.47
C ALA A 194 27.02 9.95 4.39
N LEU A 195 27.38 9.86 5.66
CA LEU A 195 26.68 9.06 6.67
C LEU A 195 25.23 9.55 6.87
N VAL A 196 24.99 10.85 6.82
CA VAL A 196 23.62 11.43 6.87
C VAL A 196 22.77 10.92 5.73
N ALA A 197 23.29 10.79 4.51
CA ALA A 197 22.54 10.25 3.38
C ALA A 197 22.06 8.81 3.63
N THR A 198 22.92 7.94 4.20
CA THR A 198 22.52 6.58 4.57
C THR A 198 21.47 6.58 5.69
N ALA A 199 21.63 7.44 6.70
CA ALA A 199 20.64 7.55 7.79
C ALA A 199 19.25 7.95 7.26
N ILE A 200 19.19 8.92 6.33
CA ILE A 200 17.93 9.33 5.66
C ILE A 200 17.35 8.17 4.85
N GLY A 201 18.18 7.41 4.14
CA GLY A 201 17.75 6.23 3.39
C GLY A 201 17.09 5.17 4.26
N LEU A 202 17.69 4.87 5.41
CA LEU A 202 17.13 3.94 6.39
C LEU A 202 15.85 4.50 7.03
N MET A 203 15.83 5.79 7.36
CA MET A 203 14.66 6.46 7.93
C MET A 203 13.45 6.45 6.98
N ALA A 204 13.67 6.52 5.68
CA ALA A 204 12.62 6.37 4.68
C ALA A 204 12.18 4.90 4.51
N ALA A 205 13.13 3.95 4.51
CA ALA A 205 12.87 2.55 4.21
C ALA A 205 12.17 1.79 5.35
N ILE A 206 12.53 2.05 6.61
CA ILE A 206 12.00 1.30 7.75
C ILE A 206 10.47 1.45 7.88
N PRO A 207 9.88 2.65 7.90
CA PRO A 207 8.42 2.78 7.93
C PRO A 207 7.76 2.19 6.68
N ALA A 208 8.40 2.33 5.52
CA ALA A 208 7.88 1.82 4.26
C ALA A 208 7.77 0.29 4.25
N VAL A 209 8.79 -0.45 4.73
CA VAL A 209 8.75 -1.92 4.80
C VAL A 209 7.69 -2.41 5.80
N MET A 210 7.59 -1.74 6.94
CA MET A 210 6.57 -2.10 7.96
C MET A 210 5.16 -1.92 7.40
N ALA A 211 4.89 -0.80 6.75
CA ALA A 211 3.60 -0.48 6.16
C ALA A 211 3.28 -1.41 4.97
N TYR A 212 4.26 -1.67 4.10
CA TYR A 212 4.11 -2.62 2.98
C TYR A 212 3.66 -4.00 3.47
N ASN A 213 4.35 -4.55 4.46
CA ASN A 213 4.02 -5.86 5.02
C ASN A 213 2.64 -5.87 5.69
N TYR A 214 2.29 -4.82 6.42
CA TYR A 214 0.99 -4.68 7.06
C TYR A 214 -0.14 -4.63 6.03
N PHE A 215 -0.04 -3.75 5.02
CA PHE A 215 -1.09 -3.59 4.02
C PHE A 215 -1.22 -4.83 3.14
N SER A 216 -0.12 -5.43 2.70
CA SER A 216 -0.14 -6.67 1.91
C SER A 216 -0.82 -7.82 2.66
N ARG A 217 -0.58 -7.94 3.97
CA ARG A 217 -1.28 -8.92 4.82
C ARG A 217 -2.77 -8.60 4.92
N ARG A 218 -3.13 -7.32 5.14
CA ARG A 218 -4.53 -6.90 5.28
C ARG A 218 -5.33 -7.13 4.02
N ILE A 219 -4.76 -6.82 2.86
CA ILE A 219 -5.37 -7.07 1.55
C ILE A 219 -5.62 -8.56 1.34
N ARG A 220 -4.67 -9.43 1.66
CA ARG A 220 -4.86 -10.88 1.58
C ARG A 220 -6.01 -11.37 2.45
N VAL A 221 -6.18 -10.84 3.65
CA VAL A 221 -7.31 -11.19 4.53
C VAL A 221 -8.62 -10.80 3.87
N ILE A 222 -8.77 -9.57 3.38
CA ILE A 222 -10.00 -9.11 2.71
C ILE A 222 -10.24 -9.92 1.42
N ALA A 223 -9.20 -10.28 0.68
CA ALA A 223 -9.30 -11.13 -0.51
C ALA A 223 -9.85 -12.53 -0.18
N SER A 224 -9.39 -13.13 0.92
CA SER A 224 -9.91 -14.42 1.42
C SER A 224 -11.36 -14.31 1.89
N GLU A 225 -11.74 -13.21 2.54
CA GLU A 225 -13.14 -12.94 2.93
C GLU A 225 -14.05 -12.87 1.69
N MET A 226 -13.62 -12.18 0.63
CA MET A 226 -14.37 -12.10 -0.64
C MET A 226 -14.47 -13.47 -1.33
N GLU A 227 -13.44 -14.30 -1.26
CA GLU A 227 -13.45 -15.64 -1.84
C GLU A 227 -14.42 -16.57 -1.11
N THR A 228 -14.37 -16.59 0.23
CA THR A 228 -15.32 -17.35 1.05
C THR A 228 -16.75 -16.90 0.78
N PHE A 229 -16.98 -15.60 0.77
CA PHE A 229 -18.29 -15.04 0.45
C PHE A 229 -18.79 -15.44 -0.95
N SER A 230 -17.91 -15.42 -1.96
CA SER A 230 -18.26 -15.84 -3.33
C SER A 230 -18.70 -17.30 -3.38
N SER A 231 -18.01 -18.18 -2.68
CA SER A 231 -18.35 -19.60 -2.58
C SER A 231 -19.70 -19.81 -1.88
N ASP A 232 -19.94 -19.11 -0.78
CA ASP A 232 -21.21 -19.17 -0.04
C ASP A 232 -22.38 -18.64 -0.89
N PHE A 233 -22.16 -17.53 -1.60
CA PHE A 233 -23.16 -16.98 -2.51
C PHE A 233 -23.51 -17.96 -3.64
N LEU A 234 -22.52 -18.59 -4.29
CA LEU A 234 -22.74 -19.61 -5.31
C LEU A 234 -23.52 -20.80 -4.77
N ASN A 235 -23.22 -21.26 -3.55
CA ASN A 235 -23.95 -22.36 -2.91
C ASN A 235 -25.42 -21.99 -2.64
N ILE A 236 -25.69 -20.75 -2.22
CA ILE A 236 -27.06 -20.26 -2.04
C ILE A 236 -27.80 -20.19 -3.37
N VAL A 237 -27.13 -19.69 -4.41
CA VAL A 237 -27.72 -19.59 -5.75
C VAL A 237 -28.04 -20.97 -6.29
N ARG A 238 -27.11 -21.94 -6.24
CA ARG A 238 -27.32 -23.33 -6.67
C ARG A 238 -28.54 -23.96 -5.99
N ARG A 239 -28.68 -23.76 -4.68
CA ARG A 239 -29.75 -24.39 -3.91
C ARG A 239 -31.13 -23.76 -4.06
N ARG A 240 -31.21 -22.46 -4.46
CA ARG A 240 -32.48 -21.74 -4.54
C ARG A 240 -33.00 -21.54 -5.94
N PHE A 241 -32.12 -21.56 -6.94
CA PHE A 241 -32.49 -21.17 -8.30
C PHE A 241 -32.15 -22.22 -9.35
N PHE A 242 -31.38 -23.23 -8.96
CA PHE A 242 -30.98 -24.38 -9.78
C PHE A 242 -31.20 -25.69 -9.01
#